data_6b3e4804d5afe4044ce90d21cd29b5b2
#
_entry.id   6b3e4804d5afe4044ce90d21cd29b5b2
#
_cell.length_a   1.000
_cell.length_b   1.000
_cell.length_c   1.000
_cell.angle_alpha   90.00
_cell.angle_beta   90.00
_cell.angle_gamma   90.00
#
_symmetry.space_group_name_H-M   'P 1'
#
loop_
_entity.id
_entity.type
_entity.pdbx_description
1 polymer ?
#
loop_
_entity_poly.entity_id
_entity_poly.type
_entity_poly.pdbx_seq_one_letter_code
_entity_poly.pdbx_strand_id
1 'polypeptide(L)'
;MTVRIEIGIDSVMPEILAPFWADALGYEVGDLDRAGTYLDLVPPDPGLPFVYLQRVPEPKAVKNRLHLDLLTAEAEETIARLTELGATRIGTAMSGSEAGWWQVMADPEGNEFCICRVG
;
A
#
# COMPACT_ATOMS: atom_id res chain seq x y z
N MET A 1 2.53 -6.88 28.37
CA MET A 1 2.88 -7.53 27.11
C MET A 1 2.61 -6.56 25.97
N THR A 2 3.55 -6.45 25.04
CA THR A 2 3.42 -5.58 23.90
C THR A 2 3.24 -6.42 22.63
N VAL A 3 2.28 -6.00 21.80
CA VAL A 3 2.08 -6.61 20.47
C VAL A 3 2.64 -5.65 19.43
N ARG A 4 3.51 -6.17 18.56
CA ARG A 4 3.96 -5.44 17.38
C ARG A 4 3.20 -5.97 16.17
N ILE A 5 3.00 -5.11 15.19
CA ILE A 5 2.36 -5.54 13.95
C ILE A 5 3.34 -5.42 12.79
N GLU A 6 3.20 -6.34 11.85
CA GLU A 6 3.79 -6.24 10.52
C GLU A 6 2.66 -6.36 9.52
N ILE A 7 2.85 -5.80 8.35
CA ILE A 7 1.82 -5.78 7.31
C ILE A 7 2.32 -6.62 6.15
N GLY A 8 1.53 -7.63 5.79
CA GLY A 8 1.81 -8.45 4.62
C GLY A 8 0.85 -8.10 3.50
N ILE A 9 1.37 -7.93 2.30
CA ILE A 9 0.59 -7.69 1.09
C ILE A 9 0.81 -8.87 0.15
N ASP A 10 -0.26 -9.56 -0.18
CA ASP A 10 -0.19 -10.69 -1.11
C ASP A 10 -0.01 -10.18 -2.54
N SER A 11 0.82 -10.87 -3.29
CA SER A 11 1.17 -10.47 -4.65
C SER A 11 1.49 -11.71 -5.49
N VAL A 12 1.02 -11.72 -6.72
CA VAL A 12 1.42 -12.78 -7.65
C VAL A 12 2.83 -12.52 -8.22
N MET A 13 3.28 -11.26 -8.19
CA MET A 13 4.62 -10.90 -8.65
C MET A 13 5.23 -9.84 -7.74
N PRO A 14 5.74 -10.23 -6.56
CA PRO A 14 6.27 -9.27 -5.59
C PRO A 14 7.36 -8.36 -6.14
N GLU A 15 8.23 -8.88 -7.00
CA GLU A 15 9.33 -8.10 -7.55
C GLU A 15 8.85 -6.94 -8.41
N ILE A 16 7.69 -7.09 -9.04
CA ILE A 16 7.10 -6.04 -9.87
C ILE A 16 6.27 -5.08 -9.03
N LEU A 17 5.56 -5.61 -8.03
CA LEU A 17 4.70 -4.77 -7.18
C LEU A 17 5.49 -3.96 -6.14
N ALA A 18 6.63 -4.46 -5.69
CA ALA A 18 7.39 -3.84 -4.61
C ALA A 18 7.75 -2.37 -4.86
N PRO A 19 8.21 -1.96 -6.04
CA PRO A 19 8.51 -0.54 -6.28
C PRO A 19 7.30 0.37 -6.09
N PHE A 20 6.10 -0.09 -6.40
CA PHE A 20 4.87 0.68 -6.18
C PHE A 20 4.69 0.98 -4.70
N TRP A 21 4.69 -0.07 -3.86
CA TRP A 21 4.45 0.12 -2.43
C TRP A 21 5.60 0.81 -1.72
N ALA A 22 6.85 0.60 -2.18
CA ALA A 22 7.99 1.33 -1.65
C ALA A 22 7.81 2.84 -1.87
N ASP A 23 7.41 3.24 -3.08
CA ASP A 23 7.15 4.65 -3.38
C ASP A 23 5.96 5.17 -2.57
N ALA A 24 4.87 4.41 -2.53
CA ALA A 24 3.65 4.83 -1.83
C ALA A 24 3.90 5.10 -0.34
N LEU A 25 4.74 4.30 0.29
CA LEU A 25 4.99 4.38 1.72
C LEU A 25 6.25 5.20 2.07
N GLY A 26 7.08 5.52 1.10
CA GLY A 26 8.39 6.11 1.36
C GLY A 26 9.36 5.10 1.99
N TYR A 27 9.21 3.83 1.64
CA TYR A 27 10.07 2.74 2.11
C TYR A 27 11.06 2.37 1.01
N GLU A 28 12.05 1.57 1.37
CA GLU A 28 12.99 1.02 0.40
C GLU A 28 12.67 -0.45 0.11
N VAL A 29 12.87 -0.87 -1.12
CA VAL A 29 12.77 -2.28 -1.48
C VAL A 29 13.95 -3.02 -0.87
N GLY A 30 13.67 -4.01 -0.05
CA GLY A 30 14.67 -4.85 0.60
C GLY A 30 14.92 -6.13 -0.19
N ASP A 31 15.23 -7.19 0.56
CA ASP A 31 15.65 -8.45 -0.04
C ASP A 31 14.48 -9.38 -0.28
N LEU A 32 14.56 -10.10 -1.39
CA LEU A 32 13.72 -11.26 -1.65
C LEU A 32 14.39 -12.47 -0.98
N ASP A 33 13.60 -13.27 -0.26
CA ASP A 33 14.16 -14.44 0.39
C ASP A 33 14.59 -15.50 -0.65
N ARG A 34 15.37 -16.48 -0.19
CA ARG A 34 15.93 -17.50 -1.09
C ARG A 34 14.85 -18.29 -1.83
N ALA A 35 13.71 -18.54 -1.19
CA ALA A 35 12.62 -19.28 -1.82
C ALA A 35 11.81 -18.43 -2.80
N GLY A 36 12.02 -17.12 -2.82
CA GLY A 36 11.27 -16.22 -3.68
C GLY A 36 9.87 -15.93 -3.19
N THR A 37 9.60 -16.14 -1.90
CA THR A 37 8.27 -16.02 -1.32
C THR A 37 8.03 -14.65 -0.70
N TYR A 38 9.00 -14.13 0.05
CA TYR A 38 8.85 -12.90 0.82
C TYR A 38 9.83 -11.85 0.35
N LEU A 39 9.33 -10.65 0.11
CA LEU A 39 10.13 -9.49 -0.27
C LEU A 39 9.86 -8.36 0.72
N ASP A 40 10.90 -7.92 1.41
CA ASP A 40 10.79 -6.91 2.45
C ASP A 40 10.71 -5.51 1.88
N LEU A 41 9.90 -4.66 2.52
CA LEU A 41 9.93 -3.22 2.32
C LEU A 41 10.41 -2.60 3.64
N VAL A 42 11.51 -1.87 3.56
CA VAL A 42 12.21 -1.40 4.75
C VAL A 42 11.81 0.04 5.05
N PRO A 43 11.25 0.29 6.25
CA PRO A 43 10.87 1.65 6.63
C PRO A 43 12.11 2.51 6.89
N PRO A 44 12.02 3.84 6.65
CA PRO A 44 13.12 4.75 6.95
C PRO A 44 13.29 5.00 8.44
N ASP A 45 12.31 4.66 9.24
CA ASP A 45 12.26 4.92 10.67
C ASP A 45 11.79 3.66 11.39
N PRO A 46 12.51 3.17 12.44
CA PRO A 46 12.12 1.95 13.13
C PRO A 46 10.78 2.05 13.87
N GLY A 47 10.24 3.27 14.05
CA GLY A 47 8.91 3.45 14.63
C GLY A 47 7.78 3.15 13.69
N LEU A 48 8.06 3.02 12.38
CA LEU A 48 7.05 2.70 11.38
C LEU A 48 6.88 1.18 11.26
N PRO A 49 5.68 0.71 10.86
CA PRO A 49 5.45 -0.72 10.72
C PRO A 49 6.32 -1.34 9.61
N PHE A 50 6.79 -2.55 9.87
CA PHE A 50 7.48 -3.33 8.85
C PHE A 50 6.45 -3.87 7.86
N VAL A 51 6.79 -3.84 6.58
CA VAL A 51 5.90 -4.30 5.50
C VAL A 51 6.66 -5.30 4.64
N TYR A 52 5.97 -6.30 4.16
CA TYR A 52 6.54 -7.25 3.22
C TYR A 52 5.49 -7.64 2.18
N LEU A 53 5.95 -8.11 1.04
CA LEU A 53 5.11 -8.71 0.02
C LEU A 53 5.29 -10.21 0.08
N GLN A 54 4.19 -10.93 -0.04
CA GLN A 54 4.22 -12.40 -0.04
C GLN A 54 3.69 -12.92 -1.37
N ARG A 55 4.49 -13.75 -2.02
CA ARG A 55 4.06 -14.39 -3.27
C ARG A 55 2.95 -15.38 -2.99
N VAL A 56 1.86 -15.23 -3.73
CA VAL A 56 0.73 -16.16 -3.71
C VAL A 56 0.40 -16.55 -5.15
N PRO A 57 -0.18 -17.75 -5.37
CA PRO A 57 -0.47 -18.20 -6.73
C PRO A 57 -1.73 -17.55 -7.32
N GLU A 58 -2.67 -17.12 -6.49
CA GLU A 58 -3.95 -16.60 -6.96
C GLU A 58 -3.94 -15.07 -7.07
N PRO A 59 -4.52 -14.52 -8.15
CA PRO A 59 -4.71 -13.08 -8.22
C PRO A 59 -5.80 -12.61 -7.25
N LYS A 60 -5.79 -11.32 -6.98
CA LYS A 60 -6.82 -10.67 -6.16
C LYS A 60 -8.19 -10.83 -6.85
N ALA A 61 -9.19 -11.30 -6.12
CA ALA A 61 -10.51 -11.56 -6.69
C ALA A 61 -11.63 -10.84 -5.97
N VAL A 62 -11.65 -10.86 -4.64
CA VAL A 62 -12.70 -10.24 -3.85
C VAL A 62 -12.16 -9.03 -3.11
N LYS A 63 -13.08 -8.17 -2.64
CA LYS A 63 -12.70 -6.96 -1.91
C LYS A 63 -11.91 -7.32 -0.65
N ASN A 64 -10.88 -6.52 -0.35
CA ASN A 64 -10.12 -6.64 0.88
C ASN A 64 -11.02 -6.49 2.10
N ARG A 65 -10.76 -7.29 3.12
CA ARG A 65 -11.44 -7.13 4.41
C ARG A 65 -10.72 -6.14 5.32
N LEU A 66 -9.41 -5.97 5.12
CA LEU A 66 -8.62 -4.92 5.75
C LEU A 66 -7.96 -4.09 4.66
N HIS A 67 -7.84 -2.80 4.87
CA HIS A 67 -7.15 -1.93 3.93
C HIS A 67 -6.28 -0.93 4.68
N LEU A 68 -5.26 -0.44 3.99
CA LEU A 68 -4.40 0.61 4.51
C LEU A 68 -4.98 1.97 4.14
N ASP A 69 -4.88 2.92 5.06
CA ASP A 69 -5.17 4.32 4.80
C ASP A 69 -3.85 5.07 4.82
N LEU A 70 -3.51 5.70 3.70
CA LEU A 70 -2.32 6.53 3.59
C LEU A 70 -2.73 7.98 3.85
N LEU A 71 -2.32 8.50 4.98
CA LEU A 71 -2.71 9.83 5.43
C LEU A 71 -1.64 10.85 5.02
N THR A 72 -2.05 11.86 4.28
CA THR A 72 -1.11 12.87 3.80
C THR A 72 -1.83 14.19 3.55
N ALA A 73 -1.13 15.30 3.76
CA ALA A 73 -1.62 16.62 3.38
C ALA A 73 -1.55 16.84 1.86
N GLU A 74 -0.79 15.99 1.15
CA GLU A 74 -0.55 16.10 -0.28
C GLU A 74 -1.29 14.97 -1.03
N ALA A 75 -2.57 14.79 -0.73
CA ALA A 75 -3.32 13.65 -1.22
C ALA A 75 -3.49 13.66 -2.74
N GLU A 76 -3.75 14.81 -3.35
CA GLU A 76 -3.94 14.86 -4.80
C GLU A 76 -2.66 14.55 -5.56
N GLU A 77 -1.54 15.09 -5.12
CA GLU A 77 -0.24 14.81 -5.71
C GLU A 77 0.14 13.33 -5.53
N THR A 78 -0.19 12.77 -4.37
CA THR A 78 0.05 11.36 -4.10
C THR A 78 -0.78 10.48 -5.02
N ILE A 79 -2.06 10.78 -5.20
CA ILE A 79 -2.93 10.04 -6.12
C ILE A 79 -2.36 10.09 -7.54
N ALA A 80 -1.96 11.27 -8.00
CA ALA A 80 -1.40 11.42 -9.34
C ALA A 80 -0.13 10.58 -9.51
N ARG A 81 0.78 10.63 -8.53
CA ARG A 81 2.03 9.87 -8.59
C ARG A 81 1.77 8.37 -8.61
N LEU A 82 0.90 7.89 -7.73
CA LEU A 82 0.61 6.46 -7.66
C LEU A 82 -0.16 5.97 -8.88
N THR A 83 -1.00 6.82 -9.46
CA THR A 83 -1.68 6.48 -10.70
C THR A 83 -0.69 6.26 -11.85
N GLU A 84 0.34 7.08 -11.94
CA GLU A 84 1.41 6.87 -12.92
C GLU A 84 2.16 5.57 -12.68
N LEU A 85 2.21 5.10 -11.45
CA LEU A 85 2.85 3.84 -11.10
C LEU A 85 1.92 2.63 -11.21
N GLY A 86 0.70 2.83 -11.69
CA GLY A 86 -0.22 1.74 -11.99
C GLY A 86 -1.43 1.61 -11.09
N ALA A 87 -1.62 2.52 -10.14
CA ALA A 87 -2.83 2.52 -9.33
C ALA A 87 -4.03 3.03 -10.11
N THR A 88 -5.23 2.64 -9.67
CA THR A 88 -6.48 3.12 -10.25
C THR A 88 -7.39 3.64 -9.13
N ARG A 89 -8.19 4.64 -9.46
CA ARG A 89 -9.23 5.12 -8.54
C ARG A 89 -10.42 4.16 -8.59
N ILE A 90 -11.02 3.94 -7.42
CA ILE A 90 -12.26 3.17 -7.32
C ILE A 90 -13.34 4.13 -6.82
N GLY A 91 -14.28 4.45 -7.70
CA GLY A 91 -15.34 5.40 -7.37
C GLY A 91 -14.85 6.84 -7.25
N THR A 92 -15.69 7.68 -6.68
CA THR A 92 -15.39 9.10 -6.48
C THR A 92 -14.87 9.33 -5.07
N ALA A 93 -14.15 10.42 -4.88
CA ALA A 93 -13.65 10.82 -3.57
C ALA A 93 -14.82 11.07 -2.62
N MET A 94 -14.62 10.70 -1.36
CA MET A 94 -15.61 10.87 -0.31
C MET A 94 -15.13 11.90 0.70
N SER A 95 -16.08 12.62 1.32
CA SER A 95 -15.76 13.64 2.32
C SER A 95 -16.20 13.19 3.69
N GLY A 96 -15.28 13.30 4.65
CA GLY A 96 -15.61 13.14 6.05
C GLY A 96 -16.02 14.48 6.66
N SER A 97 -16.61 14.43 7.85
CA SER A 97 -17.13 15.64 8.50
C SER A 97 -16.05 16.56 9.04
N GLU A 98 -14.88 16.07 9.38
CA GLU A 98 -13.85 16.88 10.05
C GLU A 98 -12.47 16.83 9.43
N ALA A 99 -12.09 15.76 8.77
CA ALA A 99 -10.70 15.50 8.45
C ALA A 99 -10.38 15.66 6.96
N GLY A 100 -11.30 16.17 6.18
CA GLY A 100 -11.08 16.28 4.75
C GLY A 100 -11.73 15.12 4.00
N TRP A 101 -11.03 14.58 3.03
CA TRP A 101 -11.62 13.60 2.12
C TRP A 101 -10.67 12.41 1.93
N TRP A 102 -11.22 11.34 1.36
CA TRP A 102 -10.41 10.17 1.01
C TRP A 102 -10.85 9.62 -0.34
N GLN A 103 -9.92 8.95 -0.99
CA GLN A 103 -10.13 8.28 -2.25
C GLN A 103 -9.74 6.82 -2.11
N VAL A 104 -10.66 5.92 -2.46
CA VAL A 104 -10.34 4.50 -2.53
C VAL A 104 -9.55 4.25 -3.81
N MET A 105 -8.47 3.51 -3.69
CA MET A 105 -7.58 3.17 -4.80
C MET A 105 -7.37 1.67 -4.87
N ALA A 106 -6.92 1.19 -6.02
CA ALA A 106 -6.39 -0.16 -6.15
C ALA A 106 -4.94 -0.08 -6.59
N ASP A 107 -4.09 -0.94 -6.04
CA ASP A 107 -2.72 -1.04 -6.51
C ASP A 107 -2.68 -1.75 -7.87
N PRO A 108 -1.51 -1.90 -8.52
CA PRO A 108 -1.44 -2.55 -9.83
C PRO A 108 -1.99 -3.98 -9.87
N GLU A 109 -2.10 -4.67 -8.75
CA GLU A 109 -2.69 -6.01 -8.69
C GLU A 109 -4.14 -6.00 -8.18
N GLY A 110 -4.70 -4.83 -7.93
CA GLY A 110 -6.09 -4.70 -7.51
C GLY A 110 -6.30 -4.66 -6.00
N ASN A 111 -5.25 -4.66 -5.19
CA ASN A 111 -5.38 -4.54 -3.73
C ASN A 111 -5.88 -3.14 -3.38
N GLU A 112 -6.99 -3.05 -2.66
CA GLU A 112 -7.59 -1.76 -2.31
C GLU A 112 -6.87 -1.11 -1.13
N PHE A 113 -6.73 0.20 -1.22
CA PHE A 113 -6.23 1.05 -0.14
C PHE A 113 -6.85 2.43 -0.31
N CYS A 114 -6.69 3.28 0.68
CA CYS A 114 -7.23 4.63 0.62
C CYS A 114 -6.11 5.66 0.74
N ILE A 115 -6.27 6.77 0.03
CA ILE A 115 -5.46 7.95 0.26
C ILE A 115 -6.36 8.98 0.93
N CYS A 116 -5.97 9.42 2.11
CA CYS A 116 -6.78 10.28 2.97
C CYS A 116 -6.07 11.62 3.12
N ARG A 117 -6.78 12.69 2.78
CA ARG A 117 -6.27 14.03 2.99
C ARG A 117 -6.39 14.43 4.44
N VAL A 118 -5.29 14.81 5.07
CA VAL A 118 -5.23 15.30 6.44
C VAL A 118 -4.44 16.61 6.49
N GLY A 119 -4.75 17.41 7.48
CA GLY A 119 -4.03 18.69 7.69
C GLY A 119 -4.67 19.92 7.11
#